data_f47c02562bf3b8fccd126d971107227e
#
_entry.id   f47c02562bf3b8fccd126d971107227e
#
_cell.length_a   1.000
_cell.length_b   1.000
_cell.length_c   1.000
_cell.angle_alpha   90.00
_cell.angle_beta   90.00
_cell.angle_gamma   90.00
#
_symmetry.space_group_name_H-M   'P 1'
#
loop_
_entity.id
_entity.type
_entity.pdbx_description
1 polymer ?
#
loop_
_entity_poly.entity_id
_entity_poly.type
_entity_poly.pdbx_seq_one_letter_code
_entity_poly.pdbx_strand_id
1 'polypeptide(L)'
;MKKEVVVCFGPGPLFKGGIQNYNTSLALALDRRGDCEVHIVSWTQQYPAIIPREFVDKSSKTDLLKGSNVQVHYVTNYNNPLTWRETVQYVKSIGASKVIIQWSIALQGLPLYFIAKGLKRLGVEVIFDVHFVQQKEHSAIDKVLTKWALGQATTILVHALKTYEELQSVFPTKQFYLTETGDRKANTVIKLFHPIYDLFQPQENLDIDQLKSQWGLKKHVFLFFGFIRRYKGLDQAVQAFAKVRAQRDDVSLVIAGESFWNTLDQSKWSTRIKQTLFGWAKRILLNKKDDEREDQPLEWIEKLGLEKDCYVVNRFIGNEEVPPFFQVSDAVLLFYRTATPSGIESLSYNFSLPLLATNVGHFPETIQDGYNGYLAQDGDIEDMAKVMLEFLDHPIDRAHVKEKTKMMSWDRYAAAILHKG
;
A
#
# COMPACT_ATOMS: atom_id res chain seq x y z
N MET A 1 33.78 -5.93 -13.64
CA MET A 1 32.60 -6.62 -14.25
C MET A 1 31.52 -5.58 -14.50
N LYS A 2 30.76 -5.67 -15.61
CA LYS A 2 29.64 -4.78 -15.88
C LYS A 2 28.57 -5.07 -14.82
N LYS A 3 28.04 -4.03 -14.15
CA LYS A 3 26.96 -4.18 -13.18
C LYS A 3 25.70 -4.73 -13.88
N GLU A 4 24.92 -5.53 -13.16
CA GLU A 4 23.62 -5.96 -13.63
C GLU A 4 22.67 -4.77 -13.66
N VAL A 5 21.87 -4.62 -14.73
CA VAL A 5 20.89 -3.54 -14.83
C VAL A 5 19.52 -4.08 -14.44
N VAL A 6 18.91 -3.45 -13.43
CA VAL A 6 17.60 -3.84 -12.85
C VAL A 6 16.62 -2.70 -13.00
N VAL A 7 15.41 -3.03 -13.44
CA VAL A 7 14.32 -2.06 -13.61
C VAL A 7 13.22 -2.32 -12.59
N CYS A 8 12.84 -1.28 -11.86
CA CYS A 8 11.62 -1.24 -11.06
C CYS A 8 10.52 -0.56 -11.89
N PHE A 9 9.58 -1.35 -12.43
CA PHE A 9 8.48 -0.84 -13.24
C PHE A 9 7.23 -0.62 -12.41
N GLY A 10 6.79 0.62 -12.33
CA GLY A 10 5.61 1.01 -11.56
C GLY A 10 5.45 2.52 -11.45
N PRO A 11 4.54 3.02 -10.60
CA PRO A 11 4.47 4.45 -10.34
C PRO A 11 5.77 4.95 -9.72
N GLY A 12 6.34 6.00 -10.32
CA GLY A 12 7.55 6.66 -9.85
C GLY A 12 7.25 7.78 -8.82
N PRO A 13 8.29 8.50 -8.34
CA PRO A 13 8.19 9.49 -7.26
C PRO A 13 7.16 10.62 -7.46
N LEU A 14 6.78 10.91 -8.71
CA LEU A 14 5.76 11.94 -9.01
C LEU A 14 4.32 11.52 -8.71
N PHE A 15 4.07 10.24 -8.40
CA PHE A 15 2.71 9.76 -8.16
C PHE A 15 2.35 9.74 -6.68
N LYS A 16 1.05 9.77 -6.37
CA LYS A 16 0.50 9.60 -5.01
C LYS A 16 0.34 8.13 -4.64
N GLY A 17 0.57 7.81 -3.39
CA GLY A 17 0.10 6.57 -2.76
C GLY A 17 1.17 5.54 -2.42
N GLY A 18 0.75 4.46 -1.76
CA GLY A 18 1.64 3.46 -1.19
C GLY A 18 2.50 2.73 -2.21
N ILE A 19 1.95 2.40 -3.40
CA ILE A 19 2.71 1.66 -4.43
C ILE A 19 3.89 2.49 -4.98
N GLN A 20 3.71 3.82 -5.10
CA GLN A 20 4.79 4.71 -5.49
C GLN A 20 5.90 4.71 -4.44
N ASN A 21 5.56 4.86 -3.16
CA ASN A 21 6.52 4.82 -2.06
C ASN A 21 7.24 3.46 -2.00
N TYR A 22 6.48 2.38 -2.17
CA TYR A 22 7.03 1.02 -2.23
C TYR A 22 8.03 0.84 -3.38
N ASN A 23 7.65 1.22 -4.60
CA ASN A 23 8.51 1.09 -5.79
C ASN A 23 9.79 1.92 -5.67
N THR A 24 9.69 3.11 -5.06
CA THR A 24 10.83 3.98 -4.77
C THR A 24 11.74 3.37 -3.70
N SER A 25 11.18 2.84 -2.61
CA SER A 25 11.94 2.15 -1.55
C SER A 25 12.66 0.92 -2.07
N LEU A 26 12.00 0.13 -2.92
CA LEU A 26 12.62 -1.03 -3.58
C LEU A 26 13.82 -0.62 -4.45
N ALA A 27 13.66 0.43 -5.27
CA ALA A 27 14.75 0.92 -6.11
C ALA A 27 15.94 1.43 -5.27
N LEU A 28 15.67 2.16 -4.18
CA LEU A 28 16.70 2.61 -3.25
C LEU A 28 17.40 1.45 -2.54
N ALA A 29 16.67 0.42 -2.15
CA ALA A 29 17.25 -0.76 -1.52
C ALA A 29 18.19 -1.52 -2.46
N LEU A 30 17.82 -1.64 -3.73
CA LEU A 30 18.66 -2.25 -4.76
C LEU A 30 19.90 -1.40 -5.03
N ASP A 31 19.77 -0.06 -5.10
CA ASP A 31 20.89 0.87 -5.30
C ASP A 31 21.90 0.84 -4.13
N ARG A 32 21.40 0.82 -2.89
CA ARG A 32 22.24 0.74 -1.67
C ARG A 32 23.17 -0.47 -1.63
N ARG A 33 22.80 -1.58 -2.28
CA ARG A 33 23.66 -2.76 -2.37
C ARG A 33 24.90 -2.52 -3.22
N GLY A 34 24.81 -1.62 -4.19
CA GLY A 34 25.94 -1.23 -5.05
C GLY A 34 26.36 -2.27 -6.11
N ASP A 35 25.73 -3.44 -6.18
CA ASP A 35 26.04 -4.54 -7.10
C ASP A 35 25.25 -4.49 -8.42
N CYS A 36 24.27 -3.60 -8.54
CA CYS A 36 23.48 -3.36 -9.74
C CYS A 36 23.34 -1.88 -10.09
N GLU A 37 22.95 -1.58 -11.33
CA GLU A 37 22.47 -0.29 -11.80
C GLU A 37 20.94 -0.31 -11.80
N VAL A 38 20.30 0.68 -11.19
CA VAL A 38 18.86 0.66 -10.93
C VAL A 38 18.13 1.77 -11.67
N HIS A 39 17.08 1.39 -12.37
CA HIS A 39 16.18 2.33 -13.06
C HIS A 39 14.75 2.16 -12.56
N ILE A 40 14.06 3.26 -12.35
CA ILE A 40 12.58 3.29 -12.25
C ILE A 40 12.05 3.63 -13.63
N VAL A 41 11.31 2.70 -14.23
CA VAL A 41 10.55 2.97 -15.46
C VAL A 41 9.09 3.13 -15.07
N SER A 42 8.52 4.30 -15.39
CA SER A 42 7.24 4.70 -14.85
C SER A 42 6.25 5.14 -15.92
N TRP A 43 5.04 5.35 -15.46
CA TRP A 43 3.93 5.84 -16.23
C TRP A 43 4.03 7.34 -16.49
N THR A 44 3.66 7.79 -17.68
CA THR A 44 3.26 9.18 -17.95
C THR A 44 1.78 9.37 -17.63
N GLN A 45 0.98 8.30 -17.83
CA GLN A 45 -0.41 8.22 -17.43
C GLN A 45 -0.74 6.79 -16.99
N GLN A 46 -1.08 6.63 -15.72
CA GLN A 46 -1.20 5.33 -15.05
C GLN A 46 -2.55 4.64 -15.27
N TYR A 47 -3.60 5.41 -15.55
CA TYR A 47 -4.97 4.92 -15.63
C TYR A 47 -5.71 5.51 -16.85
N PRO A 48 -6.87 4.92 -17.24
CA PRO A 48 -7.72 5.51 -18.25
C PRO A 48 -8.07 6.96 -17.96
N ALA A 49 -8.06 7.82 -18.97
CA ALA A 49 -8.34 9.26 -18.84
C ALA A 49 -9.75 9.57 -18.31
N ILE A 50 -10.66 8.59 -18.38
CA ILE A 50 -12.02 8.71 -17.86
C ILE A 50 -12.07 8.66 -16.32
N ILE A 51 -11.02 8.16 -15.64
CA ILE A 51 -10.97 8.11 -14.18
C ILE A 51 -10.77 9.55 -13.66
N PRO A 52 -11.74 10.12 -12.93
CA PRO A 52 -11.72 11.53 -12.55
C PRO A 52 -10.91 11.75 -11.27
N ARG A 53 -9.63 11.36 -11.26
CA ARG A 53 -8.76 11.49 -10.08
C ARG A 53 -7.38 12.00 -10.46
N GLU A 54 -6.82 12.88 -9.63
CA GLU A 54 -5.42 13.32 -9.70
C GLU A 54 -4.53 12.28 -9.03
N PHE A 55 -3.67 11.65 -9.80
CA PHE A 55 -2.71 10.64 -9.31
C PHE A 55 -1.31 11.20 -9.12
N VAL A 56 -1.04 12.42 -9.62
CA VAL A 56 0.26 13.09 -9.46
C VAL A 56 0.29 13.82 -8.12
N ASP A 57 1.36 13.66 -7.38
CA ASP A 57 1.61 14.41 -6.15
C ASP A 57 2.19 15.79 -6.48
N LYS A 58 1.44 16.83 -6.12
CA LYS A 58 1.84 18.25 -6.26
C LYS A 58 2.19 18.88 -4.92
N SER A 59 2.03 18.13 -3.83
CA SER A 59 2.19 18.64 -2.46
C SER A 59 3.54 18.32 -1.85
N SER A 60 4.09 17.13 -2.14
CA SER A 60 5.40 16.74 -1.62
C SER A 60 6.53 17.52 -2.31
N LYS A 61 7.46 18.02 -1.50
CA LYS A 61 8.62 18.80 -1.93
C LYS A 61 9.92 18.00 -1.81
N THR A 62 9.91 16.90 -1.09
CA THR A 62 11.06 16.05 -0.84
C THR A 62 11.41 15.24 -2.07
N ASP A 63 12.65 15.36 -2.52
CA ASP A 63 13.24 14.45 -3.48
C ASP A 63 13.63 13.14 -2.76
N LEU A 64 12.79 12.13 -2.89
CA LEU A 64 12.99 10.82 -2.25
C LEU A 64 14.21 10.06 -2.78
N LEU A 65 14.74 10.45 -3.94
CA LEU A 65 15.90 9.81 -4.57
C LEU A 65 17.19 10.58 -4.34
N LYS A 66 17.15 11.67 -3.58
CA LYS A 66 18.32 12.50 -3.29
C LYS A 66 19.45 11.66 -2.69
N GLY A 67 20.63 11.73 -3.31
CA GLY A 67 21.81 10.99 -2.86
C GLY A 67 21.87 9.52 -3.35
N SER A 68 20.93 9.07 -4.18
CA SER A 68 20.98 7.77 -4.85
C SER A 68 21.48 7.90 -6.29
N ASN A 69 21.82 6.75 -6.90
CA ASN A 69 22.15 6.65 -8.33
C ASN A 69 20.95 6.18 -9.18
N VAL A 70 19.76 6.07 -8.59
CA VAL A 70 18.55 5.60 -9.26
C VAL A 70 18.13 6.58 -10.36
N GLN A 71 17.97 6.08 -11.57
CA GLN A 71 17.49 6.86 -12.72
C GLN A 71 15.98 6.66 -12.90
N VAL A 72 15.24 7.75 -13.19
CA VAL A 72 13.78 7.68 -13.37
C VAL A 72 13.39 8.08 -14.79
N HIS A 73 12.58 7.23 -15.45
CA HIS A 73 12.11 7.43 -16.82
C HIS A 73 10.60 7.25 -16.92
N TYR A 74 9.92 8.31 -17.31
CA TYR A 74 8.46 8.31 -17.52
C TYR A 74 8.16 8.06 -19.01
N VAL A 75 7.79 6.84 -19.36
CA VAL A 75 7.63 6.40 -20.76
C VAL A 75 6.21 5.89 -21.04
N THR A 76 5.63 5.12 -20.11
CA THR A 76 4.43 4.31 -20.36
C THR A 76 3.14 5.10 -20.20
N ASN A 77 2.29 5.14 -21.23
CA ASN A 77 0.95 5.69 -21.15
C ASN A 77 -0.09 4.57 -21.25
N TYR A 78 -0.99 4.48 -20.27
CA TYR A 78 -2.07 3.48 -20.28
C TYR A 78 -2.90 3.51 -21.57
N ASN A 79 -3.24 4.69 -22.06
CA ASN A 79 -4.13 4.89 -23.21
C ASN A 79 -3.42 4.80 -24.57
N ASN A 80 -2.09 4.67 -24.61
CA ASN A 80 -1.31 4.65 -25.84
C ASN A 80 -0.46 3.37 -25.96
N PRO A 81 -0.91 2.36 -26.73
CA PRO A 81 -0.17 1.10 -26.91
C PRO A 81 1.21 1.25 -27.56
N LEU A 82 1.49 2.32 -28.29
CA LEU A 82 2.82 2.56 -28.87
C LEU A 82 3.85 2.74 -27.75
N THR A 83 3.49 3.41 -26.68
CA THR A 83 4.38 3.61 -25.52
C THR A 83 4.70 2.30 -24.78
N TRP A 84 3.84 1.28 -24.87
CA TRP A 84 4.13 -0.04 -24.30
C TRP A 84 5.29 -0.71 -25.04
N ARG A 85 5.32 -0.56 -26.38
CA ARG A 85 6.44 -1.00 -27.19
C ARG A 85 7.69 -0.17 -26.93
N GLU A 86 7.55 1.15 -26.82
CA GLU A 86 8.65 2.07 -26.46
C GLU A 86 9.26 1.69 -25.10
N THR A 87 8.43 1.35 -24.11
CA THR A 87 8.88 0.83 -22.81
C THR A 87 9.76 -0.41 -22.96
N VAL A 88 9.33 -1.39 -23.75
CA VAL A 88 10.11 -2.61 -24.02
C VAL A 88 11.44 -2.28 -24.72
N GLN A 89 11.42 -1.37 -25.70
CA GLN A 89 12.63 -0.94 -26.42
C GLN A 89 13.59 -0.18 -25.50
N TYR A 90 13.07 0.68 -24.64
CA TYR A 90 13.87 1.40 -23.66
C TYR A 90 14.57 0.42 -22.70
N VAL A 91 13.83 -0.51 -22.10
CA VAL A 91 14.40 -1.53 -21.19
C VAL A 91 15.48 -2.36 -21.89
N LYS A 92 15.27 -2.71 -23.17
CA LYS A 92 16.29 -3.38 -24.00
C LYS A 92 17.53 -2.52 -24.21
N SER A 93 17.35 -1.21 -24.51
CA SER A 93 18.46 -0.32 -24.84
C SER A 93 19.42 -0.10 -23.68
N ILE A 94 18.92 -0.10 -22.44
CA ILE A 94 19.74 0.01 -21.23
C ILE A 94 20.37 -1.35 -20.83
N GLY A 95 20.03 -2.43 -21.52
CA GLY A 95 20.58 -3.75 -21.25
C GLY A 95 20.09 -4.40 -19.95
N ALA A 96 18.86 -4.11 -19.54
CA ALA A 96 18.32 -4.66 -18.31
C ALA A 96 18.18 -6.18 -18.38
N SER A 97 18.63 -6.87 -17.33
CA SER A 97 18.52 -8.33 -17.16
C SER A 97 17.26 -8.73 -16.38
N LYS A 98 16.78 -7.85 -15.49
CA LYS A 98 15.59 -8.06 -14.63
C LYS A 98 14.68 -6.86 -14.67
N VAL A 99 13.37 -7.13 -14.66
CA VAL A 99 12.32 -6.11 -14.48
C VAL A 99 11.36 -6.56 -13.39
N ILE A 100 11.23 -5.76 -12.32
CA ILE A 100 10.25 -5.96 -11.26
C ILE A 100 9.03 -5.10 -11.57
N ILE A 101 7.90 -5.73 -11.87
CA ILE A 101 6.65 -5.07 -12.23
C ILE A 101 5.73 -5.03 -11.03
N GLN A 102 5.35 -3.83 -10.59
CA GLN A 102 4.39 -3.64 -9.51
C GLN A 102 2.97 -3.99 -9.98
N TRP A 103 2.40 -5.06 -9.40
CA TRP A 103 1.03 -5.48 -9.67
C TRP A 103 0.11 -5.07 -8.53
N SER A 104 -0.75 -4.10 -8.78
CA SER A 104 -1.68 -3.56 -7.77
C SER A 104 -3.12 -3.41 -8.22
N ILE A 105 -3.43 -3.58 -9.52
CA ILE A 105 -4.79 -3.45 -10.05
C ILE A 105 -4.95 -4.15 -11.39
N ALA A 106 -5.97 -4.99 -11.52
CA ALA A 106 -6.27 -5.72 -12.75
C ALA A 106 -6.52 -4.81 -13.96
N LEU A 107 -7.00 -3.59 -13.73
CA LEU A 107 -7.20 -2.59 -14.79
C LEU A 107 -5.94 -2.34 -15.61
N GLN A 108 -4.75 -2.40 -14.99
CA GLN A 108 -3.46 -2.26 -15.68
C GLN A 108 -3.00 -3.54 -16.39
N GLY A 109 -3.78 -4.62 -16.29
CA GLY A 109 -3.40 -5.94 -16.80
C GLY A 109 -3.10 -5.97 -18.29
N LEU A 110 -3.81 -5.21 -19.11
CA LEU A 110 -3.59 -5.19 -20.56
C LEU A 110 -2.22 -4.60 -20.94
N PRO A 111 -1.85 -3.36 -20.57
CA PRO A 111 -0.51 -2.85 -20.86
C PRO A 111 0.59 -3.72 -20.23
N LEU A 112 0.41 -4.19 -18.99
CA LEU A 112 1.41 -5.02 -18.30
C LEU A 112 1.59 -6.38 -18.99
N TYR A 113 0.53 -6.98 -19.53
CA TYR A 113 0.63 -8.19 -20.35
C TYR A 113 1.54 -8.00 -21.56
N PHE A 114 1.30 -6.92 -22.34
CA PHE A 114 2.09 -6.67 -23.55
C PHE A 114 3.55 -6.33 -23.24
N ILE A 115 3.79 -5.52 -22.22
CA ILE A 115 5.15 -5.17 -21.78
C ILE A 115 5.88 -6.42 -21.29
N ALA A 116 5.31 -7.17 -20.35
CA ALA A 116 5.90 -8.38 -19.79
C ALA A 116 6.20 -9.44 -20.87
N LYS A 117 5.24 -9.66 -21.79
CA LYS A 117 5.43 -10.57 -22.94
C LYS A 117 6.58 -10.14 -23.86
N GLY A 118 6.68 -8.82 -24.11
CA GLY A 118 7.78 -8.26 -24.90
C GLY A 118 9.12 -8.45 -24.24
N LEU A 119 9.23 -8.16 -22.94
CA LEU A 119 10.46 -8.33 -22.16
C LEU A 119 10.90 -9.80 -22.06
N LYS A 120 9.94 -10.71 -21.78
CA LYS A 120 10.22 -12.15 -21.73
C LYS A 120 10.79 -12.68 -23.05
N ARG A 121 10.29 -12.20 -24.20
CA ARG A 121 10.83 -12.59 -25.54
C ARG A 121 12.27 -12.11 -25.77
N LEU A 122 12.70 -11.08 -25.05
CA LEU A 122 14.06 -10.56 -25.08
C LEU A 122 15.00 -11.27 -24.09
N GLY A 123 14.50 -12.27 -23.36
CA GLY A 123 15.28 -12.98 -22.35
C GLY A 123 15.44 -12.24 -21.02
N VAL A 124 14.67 -11.16 -20.81
CA VAL A 124 14.66 -10.42 -19.54
C VAL A 124 13.87 -11.21 -18.50
N GLU A 125 14.39 -11.34 -17.28
CA GLU A 125 13.67 -11.90 -16.16
C GLU A 125 12.53 -10.94 -15.76
N VAL A 126 11.27 -11.41 -15.84
CA VAL A 126 10.10 -10.64 -15.50
C VAL A 126 9.57 -11.10 -14.14
N ILE A 127 9.75 -10.27 -13.12
CA ILE A 127 9.29 -10.49 -11.76
C ILE A 127 8.04 -9.67 -11.54
N PHE A 128 6.90 -10.31 -11.25
CA PHE A 128 5.71 -9.57 -10.78
C PHE A 128 5.72 -9.52 -9.27
N ASP A 129 5.76 -8.29 -8.75
CA ASP A 129 5.61 -7.99 -7.33
C ASP A 129 4.14 -7.74 -7.03
N VAL A 130 3.48 -8.71 -6.39
CA VAL A 130 2.03 -8.82 -6.31
C VAL A 130 1.52 -8.36 -4.96
N HIS A 131 0.95 -7.17 -4.91
CA HIS A 131 0.35 -6.61 -3.70
C HIS A 131 -1.00 -7.25 -3.36
N PHE A 132 -1.77 -7.65 -4.39
CA PHE A 132 -2.95 -8.50 -4.26
C PHE A 132 -3.31 -9.16 -5.60
N VAL A 133 -3.86 -10.34 -5.54
CA VAL A 133 -4.25 -11.12 -6.74
C VAL A 133 -5.68 -10.81 -7.14
N GLN A 134 -6.59 -10.85 -6.17
CA GLN A 134 -8.01 -10.67 -6.40
C GLN A 134 -8.47 -9.36 -5.76
N GLN A 135 -9.03 -8.47 -6.57
CA GLN A 135 -9.74 -7.31 -6.05
C GLN A 135 -11.07 -7.74 -5.44
N LYS A 136 -11.55 -7.01 -4.44
CA LYS A 136 -12.83 -7.29 -3.74
C LYS A 136 -14.05 -7.25 -4.66
N GLU A 137 -13.94 -6.50 -5.77
CA GLU A 137 -14.98 -6.32 -6.79
C GLU A 137 -14.60 -7.12 -8.04
N HIS A 138 -14.76 -8.46 -7.99
CA HIS A 138 -14.39 -9.33 -9.09
C HIS A 138 -15.33 -9.21 -10.28
N SER A 139 -14.81 -8.72 -11.40
CA SER A 139 -15.43 -8.95 -12.70
C SER A 139 -14.75 -10.13 -13.42
N ALA A 140 -15.47 -10.79 -14.35
CA ALA A 140 -14.87 -11.81 -15.20
C ALA A 140 -13.67 -11.27 -15.99
N ILE A 141 -13.72 -9.98 -16.35
CA ILE A 141 -12.65 -9.27 -17.07
C ILE A 141 -11.41 -9.15 -16.19
N ASP A 142 -11.57 -8.82 -14.90
CA ASP A 142 -10.43 -8.70 -13.98
C ASP A 142 -9.68 -10.02 -13.83
N LYS A 143 -10.41 -11.14 -13.75
CA LYS A 143 -9.80 -12.48 -13.72
C LYS A 143 -9.01 -12.79 -14.98
N VAL A 144 -9.55 -12.42 -16.15
CA VAL A 144 -8.86 -12.63 -17.44
C VAL A 144 -7.60 -11.78 -17.52
N LEU A 145 -7.69 -10.48 -17.19
CA LEU A 145 -6.54 -9.57 -17.24
C LEU A 145 -5.46 -9.98 -16.25
N THR A 146 -5.84 -10.39 -15.03
CA THR A 146 -4.91 -10.92 -14.02
C THR A 146 -4.20 -12.17 -14.54
N LYS A 147 -4.96 -13.13 -15.09
CA LYS A 147 -4.39 -14.37 -15.65
C LYS A 147 -3.44 -14.10 -16.83
N TRP A 148 -3.80 -13.16 -17.70
CA TRP A 148 -2.96 -12.81 -18.84
C TRP A 148 -1.65 -12.16 -18.40
N ALA A 149 -1.70 -11.15 -17.53
CA ALA A 149 -0.52 -10.43 -17.07
C ALA A 149 0.40 -11.32 -16.24
N LEU A 150 -0.11 -11.89 -15.15
CA LEU A 150 0.69 -12.74 -14.25
C LEU A 150 1.15 -14.05 -14.92
N GLY A 151 0.47 -14.49 -15.98
CA GLY A 151 0.90 -15.62 -16.81
C GLY A 151 2.19 -15.37 -17.58
N GLN A 152 2.63 -14.11 -17.72
CA GLN A 152 3.92 -13.76 -18.36
C GLN A 152 5.10 -13.76 -17.36
N ALA A 153 4.84 -13.83 -16.06
CA ALA A 153 5.87 -13.84 -15.04
C ALA A 153 6.86 -15.02 -15.24
N THR A 154 8.15 -14.75 -15.08
CA THR A 154 9.16 -15.77 -14.83
C THR A 154 9.23 -16.11 -13.35
N THR A 155 9.07 -15.08 -12.51
CA THR A 155 9.04 -15.15 -11.06
C THR A 155 7.90 -14.28 -10.54
N ILE A 156 7.24 -14.72 -9.47
CA ILE A 156 6.22 -13.93 -8.78
C ILE A 156 6.70 -13.71 -7.35
N LEU A 157 6.51 -12.50 -6.83
CA LEU A 157 6.76 -12.15 -5.45
C LEU A 157 5.44 -11.84 -4.76
N VAL A 158 5.22 -12.40 -3.59
CA VAL A 158 4.00 -12.22 -2.78
C VAL A 158 4.35 -11.88 -1.34
N HIS A 159 3.46 -11.14 -0.66
CA HIS A 159 3.71 -10.59 0.67
C HIS A 159 3.03 -11.37 1.81
N ALA A 160 2.15 -12.32 1.49
CA ALA A 160 1.41 -13.12 2.45
C ALA A 160 1.13 -14.52 1.87
N LEU A 161 0.92 -15.50 2.75
CA LEU A 161 0.46 -16.84 2.35
C LEU A 161 -0.91 -16.78 1.68
N LYS A 162 -1.80 -15.93 2.19
CA LYS A 162 -3.10 -15.70 1.55
C LYS A 162 -2.99 -15.24 0.09
N THR A 163 -2.06 -14.33 -0.21
CA THR A 163 -1.80 -13.88 -1.59
C THR A 163 -1.31 -15.04 -2.48
N TYR A 164 -0.50 -15.93 -1.90
CA TYR A 164 -0.06 -17.16 -2.58
C TYR A 164 -1.23 -18.12 -2.87
N GLU A 165 -2.13 -18.36 -1.91
CA GLU A 165 -3.34 -19.18 -2.10
C GLU A 165 -4.27 -18.60 -3.18
N GLU A 166 -4.46 -17.29 -3.17
CA GLU A 166 -5.22 -16.59 -4.22
C GLU A 166 -4.56 -16.79 -5.60
N LEU A 167 -3.23 -16.71 -5.68
CA LEU A 167 -2.48 -16.98 -6.92
C LEU A 167 -2.69 -18.41 -7.41
N GLN A 168 -2.66 -19.40 -6.52
CA GLN A 168 -2.96 -20.80 -6.86
C GLN A 168 -4.38 -20.95 -7.41
N SER A 169 -5.35 -20.23 -6.86
CA SER A 169 -6.75 -20.26 -7.34
C SER A 169 -6.91 -19.71 -8.76
N VAL A 170 -6.08 -18.73 -9.14
CA VAL A 170 -6.05 -18.18 -10.53
C VAL A 170 -5.40 -19.16 -11.52
N PHE A 171 -4.43 -19.95 -11.06
CA PHE A 171 -3.66 -20.90 -11.87
C PHE A 171 -3.74 -22.34 -11.31
N PRO A 172 -4.91 -22.97 -11.26
CA PRO A 172 -5.12 -24.23 -10.56
C PRO A 172 -4.33 -25.43 -11.12
N THR A 173 -3.89 -25.33 -12.38
CA THR A 173 -3.09 -26.38 -13.04
C THR A 173 -1.58 -26.13 -12.98
N LYS A 174 -1.16 -24.98 -12.41
CA LYS A 174 0.25 -24.59 -12.36
C LYS A 174 0.85 -24.97 -11.02
N GLN A 175 1.89 -25.79 -11.05
CA GLN A 175 2.68 -26.09 -9.85
C GLN A 175 3.67 -24.94 -9.61
N PHE A 176 3.58 -24.29 -8.45
CA PHE A 176 4.48 -23.25 -8.04
C PHE A 176 5.54 -23.79 -7.08
N TYR A 177 6.77 -23.29 -7.23
CA TYR A 177 7.83 -23.48 -6.26
C TYR A 177 7.90 -22.28 -5.32
N LEU A 178 7.47 -22.49 -4.08
CA LEU A 178 7.48 -21.45 -3.03
C LEU A 178 8.85 -21.40 -2.36
N THR A 179 9.41 -20.19 -2.21
CA THR A 179 10.70 -19.94 -1.55
C THR A 179 10.66 -18.62 -0.78
N GLU A 180 11.52 -18.48 0.22
CA GLU A 180 11.76 -17.21 0.94
C GLU A 180 13.18 -16.67 0.64
N THR A 181 14.06 -17.46 0.06
CA THR A 181 15.46 -17.11 -0.21
C THR A 181 15.67 -16.49 -1.59
N GLY A 182 14.74 -16.72 -2.51
CA GLY A 182 14.84 -16.25 -3.89
C GLY A 182 15.45 -17.27 -4.86
N ASP A 183 15.63 -18.53 -4.46
CA ASP A 183 16.07 -19.60 -5.36
C ASP A 183 15.15 -19.71 -6.58
N ARG A 184 15.73 -19.80 -7.77
CA ARG A 184 15.01 -19.85 -9.04
C ARG A 184 14.79 -21.29 -9.51
N LYS A 185 13.51 -21.67 -9.66
CA LYS A 185 13.04 -22.89 -10.34
C LYS A 185 11.90 -22.55 -11.29
N ALA A 186 11.38 -23.54 -11.98
CA ALA A 186 10.19 -23.32 -12.80
C ALA A 186 9.03 -22.81 -11.93
N ASN A 187 8.36 -21.73 -12.37
CA ASN A 187 7.24 -21.11 -11.67
C ASN A 187 7.56 -20.70 -10.22
N THR A 188 8.70 -20.08 -10.01
CA THR A 188 9.09 -19.59 -8.67
C THR A 188 8.12 -18.54 -8.15
N VAL A 189 7.70 -18.72 -6.90
CA VAL A 189 7.03 -17.71 -6.09
C VAL A 189 7.88 -17.42 -4.86
N ILE A 190 8.32 -16.18 -4.73
CA ILE A 190 9.07 -15.71 -3.57
C ILE A 190 8.06 -15.14 -2.58
N LYS A 191 7.97 -15.69 -1.37
CA LYS A 191 7.13 -15.17 -0.30
C LYS A 191 8.00 -14.43 0.70
N LEU A 192 7.80 -13.12 0.79
CA LEU A 192 8.44 -12.26 1.79
C LEU A 192 7.36 -11.37 2.42
N PHE A 193 7.50 -11.03 3.69
CA PHE A 193 6.60 -10.05 4.30
C PHE A 193 6.79 -8.68 3.65
N HIS A 194 5.73 -7.90 3.56
CA HIS A 194 5.80 -6.54 3.02
C HIS A 194 6.86 -5.73 3.81
N PRO A 195 7.84 -5.10 3.13
CA PRO A 195 8.90 -4.39 3.84
C PRO A 195 8.40 -3.13 4.55
N ILE A 196 9.13 -2.69 5.56
CA ILE A 196 8.85 -1.41 6.25
C ILE A 196 9.12 -0.22 5.33
N TYR A 197 8.41 0.89 5.54
CA TYR A 197 8.64 2.12 4.78
C TYR A 197 9.71 3.00 5.44
N ASP A 198 10.98 2.64 5.26
CA ASP A 198 12.15 3.36 5.76
C ASP A 198 12.41 4.73 5.09
N LEU A 199 11.62 5.10 4.09
CA LEU A 199 11.61 6.46 3.50
C LEU A 199 11.17 7.53 4.50
N PHE A 200 10.33 7.16 5.46
CA PHE A 200 9.74 8.08 6.44
C PHE A 200 10.54 8.01 7.74
N GLN A 201 11.49 8.93 7.90
CA GLN A 201 12.28 8.98 9.12
C GLN A 201 11.58 9.81 10.21
N PRO A 202 11.69 9.41 11.49
CA PRO A 202 11.23 10.24 12.59
C PRO A 202 11.90 11.62 12.56
N GLN A 203 11.14 12.65 12.90
CA GLN A 203 11.68 14.00 13.09
C GLN A 203 12.36 14.07 14.47
N GLU A 204 13.68 14.21 14.50
CA GLU A 204 14.50 14.14 15.73
C GLU A 204 14.19 15.25 16.75
N ASN A 205 13.80 16.43 16.27
CA ASN A 205 13.55 17.60 17.12
C ASN A 205 12.05 17.88 17.32
N LEU A 206 11.17 16.88 17.07
CA LEU A 206 9.73 17.07 17.26
C LEU A 206 9.38 17.02 18.76
N ASP A 207 8.90 18.13 19.29
CA ASP A 207 8.34 18.18 20.64
C ASP A 207 6.93 17.59 20.62
N ILE A 208 6.83 16.36 21.12
CA ILE A 208 5.58 15.58 21.13
C ILE A 208 4.54 16.19 22.07
N ASP A 209 4.95 16.72 23.22
CA ASP A 209 4.03 17.31 24.18
C ASP A 209 3.45 18.63 23.65
N GLN A 210 4.30 19.44 23.03
CA GLN A 210 3.85 20.65 22.34
C GLN A 210 2.88 20.31 21.21
N LEU A 211 3.17 19.26 20.42
CA LEU A 211 2.32 18.83 19.31
C LEU A 211 0.97 18.30 19.82
N LYS A 212 0.97 17.50 20.89
CA LYS A 212 -0.26 17.03 21.54
C LYS A 212 -1.11 18.22 22.01
N SER A 213 -0.49 19.22 22.62
CA SER A 213 -1.17 20.44 23.05
C SER A 213 -1.76 21.22 21.88
N GLN A 214 -0.99 21.43 20.79
CA GLN A 214 -1.46 22.14 19.59
C GLN A 214 -2.64 21.44 18.90
N TRP A 215 -2.66 20.12 18.89
CA TRP A 215 -3.74 19.33 18.28
C TRP A 215 -4.87 19.03 19.25
N GLY A 216 -4.80 19.50 20.51
CA GLY A 216 -5.79 19.23 21.54
C GLY A 216 -5.88 17.76 21.94
N LEU A 217 -4.78 17.03 21.80
CA LEU A 217 -4.73 15.59 22.09
C LEU A 217 -4.51 15.33 23.57
N LYS A 218 -5.05 14.22 24.03
CA LYS A 218 -4.91 13.71 25.40
C LYS A 218 -3.68 12.81 25.50
N LYS A 219 -3.53 12.17 26.68
CA LYS A 219 -2.37 11.35 27.02
C LYS A 219 -2.14 10.22 26.00
N HIS A 220 -3.18 9.42 25.73
CA HIS A 220 -3.12 8.27 24.84
C HIS A 220 -3.76 8.59 23.49
N VAL A 221 -3.05 8.25 22.40
CA VAL A 221 -3.44 8.63 21.04
C VAL A 221 -3.51 7.38 20.16
N PHE A 222 -4.70 7.10 19.65
CA PHE A 222 -4.91 6.12 18.59
C PHE A 222 -4.87 6.81 17.22
N LEU A 223 -4.30 6.15 16.23
CA LEU A 223 -4.17 6.68 14.87
C LEU A 223 -4.92 5.83 13.86
N PHE A 224 -5.79 6.45 13.07
CA PHE A 224 -6.25 5.94 11.79
C PHE A 224 -5.59 6.74 10.68
N PHE A 225 -4.89 6.07 9.75
CA PHE A 225 -4.11 6.75 8.71
C PHE A 225 -4.37 6.24 7.30
N GLY A 226 -4.27 7.14 6.32
CA GLY A 226 -4.33 6.87 4.88
C GLY A 226 -5.73 7.03 4.29
N PHE A 227 -5.89 6.71 2.99
CA PHE A 227 -7.17 6.91 2.30
C PHE A 227 -8.34 6.31 3.06
N ILE A 228 -9.36 7.12 3.28
CA ILE A 228 -10.61 6.70 3.93
C ILE A 228 -11.43 5.93 2.89
N ARG A 229 -11.56 4.63 3.13
CA ARG A 229 -12.28 3.66 2.28
C ARG A 229 -13.11 2.74 3.18
N ARG A 230 -14.29 2.34 2.72
CA ARG A 230 -15.20 1.48 3.48
C ARG A 230 -14.52 0.22 4.05
N TYR A 231 -13.68 -0.44 3.25
CA TYR A 231 -13.01 -1.66 3.71
C TYR A 231 -12.04 -1.44 4.88
N LYS A 232 -11.59 -0.20 5.11
CA LYS A 232 -10.68 0.13 6.22
C LYS A 232 -11.40 0.32 7.55
N GLY A 233 -12.74 0.29 7.55
CA GLY A 233 -13.54 0.23 8.77
C GLY A 233 -13.40 1.43 9.69
N LEU A 234 -13.23 2.67 9.15
CA LEU A 234 -13.18 3.86 9.99
C LEU A 234 -14.45 4.06 10.81
N ASP A 235 -15.61 3.72 10.24
CA ASP A 235 -16.89 3.72 10.94
C ASP A 235 -16.87 2.79 12.16
N GLN A 236 -16.30 1.59 12.04
CA GLN A 236 -16.11 0.64 13.15
C GLN A 236 -15.13 1.19 14.19
N ALA A 237 -14.01 1.75 13.73
CA ALA A 237 -13.00 2.34 14.61
C ALA A 237 -13.56 3.49 15.46
N VAL A 238 -14.37 4.39 14.87
CA VAL A 238 -15.01 5.50 15.60
C VAL A 238 -16.02 4.97 16.61
N GLN A 239 -16.84 3.99 16.25
CA GLN A 239 -17.81 3.38 17.19
C GLN A 239 -17.11 2.64 18.35
N ALA A 240 -16.04 1.90 18.08
CA ALA A 240 -15.23 1.26 19.13
C ALA A 240 -14.57 2.31 20.03
N PHE A 241 -14.01 3.38 19.45
CA PHE A 241 -13.41 4.48 20.20
C PHE A 241 -14.44 5.17 21.12
N ALA A 242 -15.70 5.35 20.69
CA ALA A 242 -16.76 5.90 21.55
C ALA A 242 -16.96 5.07 22.83
N LYS A 243 -16.90 3.74 22.74
CA LYS A 243 -17.01 2.84 23.90
C LYS A 243 -15.80 2.94 24.83
N VAL A 244 -14.60 3.09 24.27
CA VAL A 244 -13.37 3.35 25.04
C VAL A 244 -13.49 4.71 25.74
N ARG A 245 -13.91 5.75 24.99
CA ARG A 245 -14.07 7.12 25.53
C ARG A 245 -15.08 7.20 26.67
N ALA A 246 -16.11 6.37 26.65
CA ALA A 246 -17.09 6.28 27.74
C ALA A 246 -16.49 5.75 29.07
N GLN A 247 -15.36 5.03 29.01
CA GLN A 247 -14.67 4.45 30.17
C GLN A 247 -13.37 5.19 30.52
N ARG A 248 -12.76 5.89 29.57
CA ARG A 248 -11.47 6.57 29.70
C ARG A 248 -11.56 7.98 29.15
N ASP A 249 -11.17 8.97 29.92
CA ASP A 249 -11.20 10.38 29.52
C ASP A 249 -9.85 10.92 29.00
N ASP A 250 -8.81 10.09 29.10
CA ASP A 250 -7.43 10.39 28.74
C ASP A 250 -7.01 9.91 27.32
N VAL A 251 -7.99 9.62 26.45
CA VAL A 251 -7.77 9.07 25.11
C VAL A 251 -8.17 10.04 24.00
N SER A 252 -7.45 10.02 22.88
CA SER A 252 -7.79 10.74 21.64
C SER A 252 -7.68 9.83 20.42
N LEU A 253 -8.46 10.14 19.38
CA LEU A 253 -8.38 9.51 18.06
C LEU A 253 -7.91 10.53 17.02
N VAL A 254 -6.80 10.25 16.38
CA VAL A 254 -6.29 11.01 15.23
C VAL A 254 -6.73 10.29 13.96
N ILE A 255 -7.39 11.03 13.05
CA ILE A 255 -7.81 10.52 11.74
C ILE A 255 -7.13 11.38 10.68
N ALA A 256 -6.19 10.81 9.94
CA ALA A 256 -5.42 11.52 8.93
C ALA A 256 -5.47 10.79 7.58
N GLY A 257 -6.09 11.42 6.59
CA GLY A 257 -6.18 10.87 5.24
C GLY A 257 -7.35 11.40 4.45
N GLU A 258 -7.28 11.20 3.15
CA GLU A 258 -8.25 11.74 2.21
C GLU A 258 -9.42 10.78 2.00
N SER A 259 -10.64 11.30 2.12
CA SER A 259 -11.85 10.57 1.71
C SER A 259 -11.85 10.37 0.20
N PHE A 260 -12.20 9.18 -0.26
CA PHE A 260 -12.13 8.80 -1.69
C PHE A 260 -12.87 9.79 -2.62
N TRP A 261 -13.95 10.40 -2.16
CA TRP A 261 -14.79 11.31 -2.95
C TRP A 261 -14.44 12.79 -2.79
N ASN A 262 -13.67 13.18 -1.77
CA ASN A 262 -13.24 14.57 -1.57
C ASN A 262 -12.09 15.00 -2.49
N THR A 263 -11.47 14.05 -3.21
CA THR A 263 -10.36 14.31 -4.15
C THR A 263 -10.75 15.09 -5.40
N LEU A 264 -12.04 15.36 -5.58
CA LEU A 264 -12.55 15.92 -6.84
C LEU A 264 -12.99 17.36 -6.63
N ASP A 265 -12.34 18.27 -7.32
CA ASP A 265 -12.79 19.65 -7.43
C ASP A 265 -14.20 19.69 -8.06
N GLN A 266 -15.23 19.69 -7.20
CA GLN A 266 -16.63 19.68 -7.60
C GLN A 266 -17.06 20.99 -8.32
N SER A 267 -16.22 22.04 -8.28
CA SER A 267 -16.47 23.30 -8.98
C SER A 267 -16.33 23.18 -10.50
N LYS A 268 -15.57 22.18 -11.01
CA LYS A 268 -15.35 22.00 -12.43
C LYS A 268 -16.45 21.15 -13.08
N TRP A 269 -17.17 21.73 -14.03
CA TRP A 269 -18.22 21.05 -14.79
C TRP A 269 -17.73 19.77 -15.50
N SER A 270 -16.48 19.78 -16.00
CA SER A 270 -15.82 18.61 -16.59
C SER A 270 -15.67 17.45 -15.60
N THR A 271 -15.47 17.74 -14.30
CA THR A 271 -15.39 16.75 -13.23
C THR A 271 -16.73 16.06 -13.00
N ARG A 272 -17.82 16.85 -12.99
CA ARG A 272 -19.19 16.30 -12.84
C ARG A 272 -19.56 15.36 -13.97
N ILE A 273 -19.23 15.73 -15.23
CA ILE A 273 -19.48 14.87 -16.40
C ILE A 273 -18.66 13.58 -16.29
N LYS A 274 -17.36 13.68 -15.97
CA LYS A 274 -16.50 12.50 -15.80
C LYS A 274 -16.97 11.59 -14.66
N GLN A 275 -17.44 12.15 -13.55
CA GLN A 275 -18.03 11.37 -12.45
C GLN A 275 -19.28 10.61 -12.86
N THR A 276 -20.17 11.27 -13.60
CA THR A 276 -21.40 10.65 -14.11
C THR A 276 -21.10 9.53 -15.10
N LEU A 277 -20.18 9.78 -16.04
CA LEU A 277 -19.75 8.79 -17.03
C LEU A 277 -19.02 7.62 -16.38
N PHE A 278 -18.15 7.88 -15.40
CA PHE A 278 -17.45 6.84 -14.65
C PHE A 278 -18.40 6.01 -13.79
N GLY A 279 -19.35 6.66 -13.09
CA GLY A 279 -20.38 5.97 -12.33
C GLY A 279 -21.26 5.09 -13.21
N TRP A 280 -21.61 5.57 -14.43
CA TRP A 280 -22.39 4.82 -15.41
C TRP A 280 -21.59 3.65 -15.99
N ALA A 281 -20.33 3.87 -16.37
CA ALA A 281 -19.43 2.82 -16.84
C ALA A 281 -19.18 1.75 -15.75
N LYS A 282 -18.97 2.16 -14.49
CA LYS A 282 -18.84 1.26 -13.34
C LYS A 282 -20.11 0.43 -13.13
N ARG A 283 -21.29 1.05 -13.26
CA ARG A 283 -22.59 0.38 -13.09
C ARG A 283 -22.87 -0.64 -14.19
N ILE A 284 -22.49 -0.34 -15.43
CA ILE A 284 -22.66 -1.24 -16.58
C ILE A 284 -21.64 -2.39 -16.53
N LEU A 285 -20.36 -2.08 -16.26
CA LEU A 285 -19.27 -3.06 -16.28
C LEU A 285 -19.24 -3.96 -15.04
N LEU A 286 -19.63 -3.44 -13.86
CA LEU A 286 -19.48 -4.14 -12.58
C LEU A 286 -20.82 -4.55 -11.95
N ASN A 287 -21.95 -4.09 -12.52
CA ASN A 287 -23.29 -4.38 -12.01
C ASN A 287 -23.50 -4.13 -10.50
N LYS A 288 -22.79 -3.15 -9.93
CA LYS A 288 -22.79 -2.81 -8.51
C LYS A 288 -23.13 -1.34 -8.25
N LYS A 289 -23.90 -1.10 -7.19
CA LYS A 289 -24.06 0.24 -6.58
C LYS A 289 -22.73 0.74 -6.03
N ASP A 290 -22.52 2.05 -6.08
CA ASP A 290 -21.33 2.71 -5.55
C ASP A 290 -21.43 2.87 -4.03
N ASP A 291 -21.16 1.80 -3.29
CA ASP A 291 -21.23 1.76 -1.82
C ASP A 291 -20.32 2.78 -1.13
N GLU A 292 -19.27 3.24 -1.83
CA GLU A 292 -18.33 4.24 -1.29
C GLU A 292 -18.92 5.65 -1.25
N ARG A 293 -19.98 5.94 -2.02
CA ARG A 293 -20.67 7.24 -1.97
C ARG A 293 -21.60 7.38 -0.78
N GLU A 294 -22.12 6.25 -0.30
CA GLU A 294 -23.03 6.18 0.84
C GLU A 294 -22.26 6.05 2.16
N ASP A 295 -20.94 5.77 2.09
CA ASP A 295 -20.09 5.59 3.26
C ASP A 295 -19.54 6.95 3.74
N GLN A 296 -20.10 7.46 4.83
CA GLN A 296 -19.69 8.71 5.47
C GLN A 296 -19.20 8.45 6.90
N PRO A 297 -18.05 7.76 7.07
CA PRO A 297 -17.61 7.32 8.39
C PRO A 297 -17.29 8.47 9.36
N LEU A 298 -16.97 9.66 8.86
CA LEU A 298 -16.71 10.84 9.69
C LEU A 298 -17.97 11.40 10.37
N GLU A 299 -19.18 11.16 9.83
CA GLU A 299 -20.43 11.58 10.49
C GLU A 299 -20.66 10.88 11.84
N TRP A 300 -20.03 9.70 12.04
CA TRP A 300 -20.12 9.02 13.33
C TRP A 300 -19.47 9.81 14.46
N ILE A 301 -18.51 10.68 14.18
CA ILE A 301 -17.89 11.55 15.18
C ILE A 301 -18.92 12.49 15.78
N GLU A 302 -19.68 13.18 14.96
CA GLU A 302 -20.77 14.09 15.40
C GLU A 302 -21.91 13.30 16.04
N LYS A 303 -22.37 12.20 15.40
CA LYS A 303 -23.46 11.35 15.92
C LYS A 303 -23.18 10.80 17.31
N LEU A 304 -21.92 10.60 17.68
CA LEU A 304 -21.48 10.05 18.96
C LEU A 304 -20.90 11.10 19.91
N GLY A 305 -20.89 12.40 19.53
CA GLY A 305 -20.41 13.51 20.36
C GLY A 305 -18.92 13.46 20.67
N LEU A 306 -18.10 13.05 19.69
CA LEU A 306 -16.65 12.82 19.85
C LEU A 306 -15.77 13.95 19.30
N GLU A 307 -16.33 15.10 18.91
CA GLU A 307 -15.61 16.18 18.22
C GLU A 307 -14.43 16.72 19.03
N LYS A 308 -14.51 16.67 20.36
CA LYS A 308 -13.45 17.12 21.26
C LYS A 308 -12.37 16.06 21.52
N ASP A 309 -12.63 14.82 21.13
CA ASP A 309 -11.75 13.67 21.37
C ASP A 309 -11.11 13.17 20.08
N CYS A 310 -11.53 13.73 18.92
CA CYS A 310 -11.03 13.38 17.59
C CYS A 310 -10.32 14.56 16.91
N TYR A 311 -9.10 14.34 16.42
CA TYR A 311 -8.38 15.27 15.55
C TYR A 311 -8.43 14.76 14.12
N VAL A 312 -9.14 15.47 13.24
CA VAL A 312 -9.44 15.02 11.87
C VAL A 312 -8.74 15.87 10.83
N VAL A 313 -7.93 15.23 9.99
CA VAL A 313 -7.27 15.83 8.83
C VAL A 313 -7.72 15.10 7.55
N ASN A 314 -8.87 15.55 7.00
CA ASN A 314 -9.47 14.93 5.82
C ASN A 314 -8.92 15.53 4.51
N ARG A 315 -7.67 15.22 4.20
CA ARG A 315 -6.97 15.55 2.95
C ARG A 315 -5.84 14.57 2.68
N PHE A 316 -5.25 14.65 1.51
CA PHE A 316 -3.98 13.95 1.24
C PHE A 316 -2.88 14.49 2.18
N ILE A 317 -2.15 13.59 2.82
CA ILE A 317 -1.01 13.91 3.69
C ILE A 317 0.26 13.79 2.85
N GLY A 318 0.98 14.91 2.69
CA GLY A 318 2.28 14.93 2.01
C GLY A 318 3.35 14.15 2.77
N ASN A 319 4.37 13.68 2.06
CA ASN A 319 5.38 12.80 2.66
C ASN A 319 6.06 13.42 3.89
N GLU A 320 6.29 14.73 3.88
CA GLU A 320 6.94 15.48 4.98
C GLU A 320 6.06 15.58 6.22
N GLU A 321 4.74 15.48 6.03
CA GLU A 321 3.76 15.58 7.11
C GLU A 321 3.47 14.24 7.79
N VAL A 322 3.91 13.11 7.19
CA VAL A 322 3.62 11.77 7.69
C VAL A 322 4.21 11.51 9.08
N PRO A 323 5.52 11.78 9.36
CA PRO A 323 6.15 11.39 10.61
C PRO A 323 5.44 11.93 11.87
N PRO A 324 5.02 13.19 11.98
CA PRO A 324 4.34 13.71 13.16
C PRO A 324 3.11 12.90 13.59
N PHE A 325 2.30 12.41 12.63
CA PHE A 325 1.10 11.62 12.95
C PHE A 325 1.46 10.30 13.65
N PHE A 326 2.54 9.64 13.19
CA PHE A 326 2.99 8.39 13.79
C PHE A 326 3.75 8.62 15.09
N GLN A 327 4.56 9.70 15.19
CA GLN A 327 5.35 9.99 16.38
C GLN A 327 4.48 10.40 17.59
N VAL A 328 3.35 11.08 17.35
CA VAL A 328 2.43 11.50 18.41
C VAL A 328 1.54 10.37 18.90
N SER A 329 1.48 9.25 18.18
CA SER A 329 0.54 8.15 18.41
C SER A 329 1.16 7.02 19.24
N ASP A 330 0.29 6.31 19.97
CA ASP A 330 0.67 5.16 20.80
C ASP A 330 0.38 3.83 20.10
N ALA A 331 -0.70 3.77 19.30
CA ALA A 331 -1.06 2.60 18.48
C ALA A 331 -1.79 3.02 17.19
N VAL A 332 -1.76 2.15 16.18
CA VAL A 332 -2.45 2.36 14.90
C VAL A 332 -3.64 1.42 14.78
N LEU A 333 -4.80 1.96 14.41
CA LEU A 333 -6.03 1.20 14.22
C LEU A 333 -6.14 0.70 12.78
N LEU A 334 -6.19 -0.62 12.61
CA LEU A 334 -6.39 -1.32 11.35
C LEU A 334 -7.64 -2.22 11.43
N PHE A 335 -8.75 -1.71 11.92
CA PHE A 335 -10.02 -2.46 12.02
C PHE A 335 -10.66 -2.64 10.63
N TYR A 336 -9.90 -3.26 9.74
CA TYR A 336 -10.28 -3.47 8.36
C TYR A 336 -11.29 -4.62 8.23
N ARG A 337 -12.27 -4.49 7.34
CA ARG A 337 -13.19 -5.58 6.97
C ARG A 337 -12.53 -6.64 6.10
N THR A 338 -11.50 -6.26 5.39
CA THR A 338 -10.63 -7.19 4.66
C THR A 338 -9.23 -6.58 4.54
N ALA A 339 -8.19 -7.37 4.68
CA ALA A 339 -6.81 -6.93 4.61
C ALA A 339 -6.01 -7.69 3.55
N THR A 340 -5.20 -6.93 2.83
CA THR A 340 -4.06 -7.38 2.04
C THR A 340 -2.84 -6.66 2.56
N PRO A 341 -1.62 -7.17 2.38
CA PRO A 341 -0.41 -6.49 2.84
C PRO A 341 -0.44 -5.00 2.51
N SER A 342 -0.27 -4.17 3.54
CA SER A 342 -0.64 -2.75 3.49
C SER A 342 0.54 -1.85 3.81
N GLY A 343 0.69 -0.78 3.02
CA GLY A 343 1.68 0.25 3.31
C GLY A 343 1.50 0.94 4.67
N ILE A 344 0.27 0.98 5.22
CA ILE A 344 0.03 1.58 6.54
C ILE A 344 0.58 0.70 7.66
N GLU A 345 0.42 -0.62 7.55
CA GLU A 345 1.05 -1.58 8.46
C GLU A 345 2.58 -1.42 8.45
N SER A 346 3.17 -1.42 7.25
CA SER A 346 4.63 -1.25 7.08
C SER A 346 5.13 0.09 7.61
N LEU A 347 4.33 1.15 7.44
CA LEU A 347 4.64 2.48 7.96
C LEU A 347 4.55 2.50 9.50
N SER A 348 3.54 1.85 10.08
CA SER A 348 3.39 1.74 11.53
C SER A 348 4.59 1.03 12.15
N TYR A 349 5.00 -0.06 11.57
CA TYR A 349 6.17 -0.81 12.01
C TYR A 349 7.48 -0.02 11.87
N ASN A 350 7.59 0.84 10.84
CA ASN A 350 8.75 1.72 10.70
C ASN A 350 8.90 2.70 11.90
N PHE A 351 7.77 3.14 12.48
CA PHE A 351 7.75 3.95 13.71
C PHE A 351 7.66 3.11 15.00
N SER A 352 7.81 1.79 14.88
CA SER A 352 7.71 0.85 16.00
C SER A 352 6.38 0.99 16.78
N LEU A 353 5.27 1.27 16.06
CA LEU A 353 3.96 1.37 16.66
C LEU A 353 3.24 0.02 16.62
N PRO A 354 2.66 -0.43 17.75
CA PRO A 354 1.81 -1.59 17.77
C PRO A 354 0.53 -1.38 16.98
N LEU A 355 -0.03 -2.48 16.48
CA LEU A 355 -1.22 -2.49 15.64
C LEU A 355 -2.40 -3.05 16.41
N LEU A 356 -3.54 -2.34 16.39
CA LEU A 356 -4.81 -2.87 16.81
C LEU A 356 -5.64 -3.14 15.55
N ALA A 357 -5.82 -4.41 15.22
CA ALA A 357 -6.35 -4.82 13.93
C ALA A 357 -7.48 -5.85 14.08
N THR A 358 -8.28 -6.01 13.03
CA THR A 358 -9.20 -7.14 12.93
C THR A 358 -8.47 -8.41 12.50
N ASN A 359 -8.96 -9.56 12.94
CA ASN A 359 -8.43 -10.88 12.56
C ASN A 359 -8.85 -11.26 11.13
N VAL A 360 -8.40 -10.47 10.13
CA VAL A 360 -8.75 -10.67 8.71
C VAL A 360 -7.52 -10.65 7.81
N GLY A 361 -7.64 -11.32 6.68
CA GLY A 361 -6.64 -11.29 5.62
C GLY A 361 -5.30 -11.84 6.09
N HIS A 362 -4.25 -11.03 5.96
CA HIS A 362 -2.88 -11.39 6.32
C HIS A 362 -2.49 -10.94 7.75
N PHE A 363 -3.29 -10.14 8.43
CA PHE A 363 -2.95 -9.62 9.75
C PHE A 363 -2.55 -10.72 10.75
N PRO A 364 -3.21 -11.90 10.80
CA PRO A 364 -2.75 -12.99 11.67
C PRO A 364 -1.36 -13.57 11.33
N GLU A 365 -0.84 -13.30 10.12
CA GLU A 365 0.52 -13.72 9.75
C GLU A 365 1.59 -12.75 10.30
N THR A 366 1.24 -11.46 10.47
CA THR A 366 2.17 -10.39 10.83
C THR A 366 1.99 -9.91 12.27
N ILE A 367 0.77 -9.98 12.80
CA ILE A 367 0.45 -9.55 14.17
C ILE A 367 0.37 -10.78 15.08
N GLN A 368 1.22 -10.80 16.08
CA GLN A 368 1.19 -11.76 17.18
C GLN A 368 0.51 -11.08 18.35
N ASP A 369 -0.67 -11.61 18.73
CA ASP A 369 -1.52 -11.06 19.76
C ASP A 369 -0.78 -10.91 21.11
N GLY A 370 -0.90 -9.72 21.73
CA GLY A 370 -0.19 -9.38 22.96
C GLY A 370 1.33 -9.12 22.82
N TYR A 371 1.92 -9.30 21.63
CA TYR A 371 3.36 -9.12 21.43
C TYR A 371 3.72 -7.88 20.61
N ASN A 372 3.17 -7.73 19.42
CA ASN A 372 3.39 -6.57 18.55
C ASN A 372 2.09 -5.89 18.11
N GLY A 373 0.95 -6.33 18.62
CA GLY A 373 -0.38 -5.80 18.38
C GLY A 373 -1.44 -6.62 19.08
N TYR A 374 -2.70 -6.26 18.87
CA TYR A 374 -3.87 -7.00 19.33
C TYR A 374 -4.82 -7.25 18.16
N LEU A 375 -5.49 -8.40 18.17
CA LEU A 375 -6.42 -8.81 17.11
C LEU A 375 -7.85 -8.87 17.64
N ALA A 376 -8.76 -8.09 17.04
CA ALA A 376 -10.19 -8.09 17.30
C ALA A 376 -10.95 -8.93 16.28
N GLN A 377 -12.11 -9.45 16.68
CA GLN A 377 -13.05 -10.11 15.77
C GLN A 377 -13.60 -9.12 14.74
N ASP A 378 -13.64 -9.52 13.46
CA ASP A 378 -14.22 -8.69 12.39
C ASP A 378 -15.70 -8.42 12.61
N GLY A 379 -16.10 -7.14 12.45
CA GLY A 379 -17.47 -6.69 12.61
C GLY A 379 -17.95 -6.58 14.07
N ASP A 380 -17.15 -6.97 15.05
CA ASP A 380 -17.49 -6.89 16.47
C ASP A 380 -16.91 -5.62 17.10
N ILE A 381 -17.77 -4.59 17.24
CA ILE A 381 -17.40 -3.29 17.82
C ILE A 381 -17.02 -3.42 19.31
N GLU A 382 -17.66 -4.35 20.05
CA GLU A 382 -17.33 -4.58 21.47
C GLU A 382 -15.93 -5.17 21.61
N ASP A 383 -15.59 -6.15 20.79
CA ASP A 383 -14.25 -6.75 20.81
C ASP A 383 -13.16 -5.77 20.34
N MET A 384 -13.47 -4.92 19.32
CA MET A 384 -12.58 -3.83 18.93
C MET A 384 -12.34 -2.84 20.08
N ALA A 385 -13.38 -2.46 20.81
CA ALA A 385 -13.24 -1.59 21.99
C ALA A 385 -12.44 -2.28 23.10
N LYS A 386 -12.67 -3.58 23.32
CA LYS A 386 -11.94 -4.40 24.30
C LYS A 386 -10.44 -4.43 23.99
N VAL A 387 -10.03 -4.67 22.75
CA VAL A 387 -8.59 -4.68 22.41
C VAL A 387 -7.95 -3.29 22.54
N MET A 388 -8.70 -2.22 22.34
CA MET A 388 -8.21 -0.86 22.62
C MET A 388 -8.01 -0.62 24.11
N LEU A 389 -8.92 -1.08 24.97
CA LEU A 389 -8.79 -1.02 26.43
C LEU A 389 -7.66 -1.91 26.92
N GLU A 390 -7.56 -3.14 26.40
CA GLU A 390 -6.47 -4.07 26.68
C GLU A 390 -5.10 -3.45 26.40
N PHE A 391 -4.96 -2.76 25.26
CA PHE A 391 -3.73 -2.02 24.94
C PHE A 391 -3.43 -0.91 25.94
N LEU A 392 -4.44 -0.19 26.43
CA LEU A 392 -4.25 0.88 27.44
C LEU A 392 -3.81 0.33 28.79
N ASP A 393 -4.33 -0.84 29.18
CA ASP A 393 -4.02 -1.48 30.44
C ASP A 393 -2.72 -2.31 30.38
N HIS A 394 -2.43 -2.89 29.20
CA HIS A 394 -1.26 -3.70 28.90
C HIS A 394 -0.55 -3.20 27.63
N PRO A 395 0.13 -2.02 27.70
CA PRO A 395 0.81 -1.45 26.53
C PRO A 395 1.93 -2.35 26.02
N ILE A 396 1.98 -2.49 24.70
CA ILE A 396 3.02 -3.30 24.04
C ILE A 396 4.33 -2.54 24.00
N ASP A 397 5.42 -3.22 24.39
CA ASP A 397 6.77 -2.68 24.27
C ASP A 397 7.14 -2.49 22.80
N ARG A 398 7.51 -1.26 22.42
CA ARG A 398 7.96 -0.93 21.07
C ARG A 398 9.21 -1.74 20.65
N ALA A 399 9.99 -2.26 21.59
CA ALA A 399 11.11 -3.15 21.29
C ALA A 399 10.65 -4.46 20.65
N HIS A 400 9.51 -5.03 21.06
CA HIS A 400 8.91 -6.22 20.46
C HIS A 400 8.47 -5.93 19.01
N VAL A 401 7.84 -4.77 18.78
CA VAL A 401 7.46 -4.35 17.42
C VAL A 401 8.70 -4.23 16.54
N LYS A 402 9.76 -3.58 17.03
CA LYS A 402 11.03 -3.41 16.31
C LYS A 402 11.73 -4.77 16.03
N GLU A 403 11.62 -5.72 16.91
CA GLU A 403 12.17 -7.08 16.70
C GLU A 403 11.44 -7.78 15.55
N LYS A 404 10.11 -7.73 15.56
CA LYS A 404 9.28 -8.32 14.50
C LYS A 404 9.61 -7.76 13.12
N THR A 405 9.95 -6.47 13.04
CA THR A 405 10.27 -5.81 11.77
C THR A 405 11.58 -6.22 11.11
N LYS A 406 12.48 -6.90 11.84
CA LYS A 406 13.73 -7.43 11.23
C LYS A 406 13.48 -8.36 10.05
N MET A 407 12.34 -9.06 10.05
CA MET A 407 11.93 -9.93 8.94
C MET A 407 11.40 -9.15 7.72
N MET A 408 11.10 -7.86 7.89
CA MET A 408 10.49 -6.97 6.89
C MET A 408 11.52 -5.99 6.31
N SER A 409 12.80 -6.41 6.19
CA SER A 409 13.85 -5.53 5.71
C SER A 409 13.94 -5.51 4.18
N TRP A 410 14.24 -4.34 3.65
CA TRP A 410 14.52 -4.14 2.22
C TRP A 410 15.76 -4.90 1.75
N ASP A 411 16.76 -5.10 2.64
CA ASP A 411 17.97 -5.87 2.31
C ASP A 411 17.64 -7.33 1.99
N ARG A 412 16.74 -7.94 2.77
CA ARG A 412 16.24 -9.29 2.50
C ARG A 412 15.51 -9.36 1.16
N TYR A 413 14.71 -8.33 0.85
CA TYR A 413 14.02 -8.20 -0.41
C TYR A 413 14.97 -8.12 -1.59
N ALA A 414 15.90 -7.17 -1.54
CA ALA A 414 16.90 -6.98 -2.58
C ALA A 414 17.76 -8.22 -2.76
N ALA A 415 18.13 -8.91 -1.67
CA ALA A 415 18.89 -10.16 -1.73
C ALA A 415 18.12 -11.25 -2.48
N ALA A 416 16.83 -11.46 -2.17
CA ALA A 416 16.01 -12.48 -2.82
C ALA A 416 15.74 -12.17 -4.30
N ILE A 417 15.58 -10.89 -4.66
CA ILE A 417 15.39 -10.46 -6.06
C ILE A 417 16.67 -10.66 -6.88
N LEU A 418 17.82 -10.29 -6.31
CA LEU A 418 19.11 -10.38 -7.00
C LEU A 418 19.74 -11.79 -6.92
N HIS A 419 19.12 -12.70 -6.15
CA HIS A 419 19.63 -14.07 -6.03
C HIS A 419 19.84 -14.68 -7.42
N LYS A 420 21.06 -15.17 -7.64
CA LYS A 420 21.42 -15.93 -8.82
C LYS A 420 21.35 -17.39 -8.41
N GLY A 421 20.37 -18.12 -8.96
CA GLY A 421 20.24 -19.56 -8.76
C GLY A 421 21.46 -20.34 -9.23
#